data_706ff90a05083726414107779bcefaad
#
_entry.id   706ff90a05083726414107779bcefaad
#
_cell.length_a   1.000
_cell.length_b   1.000
_cell.length_c   1.000
_cell.angle_alpha   90.00
_cell.angle_beta   90.00
_cell.angle_gamma   90.00
#
_symmetry.space_group_name_H-M   'P 1'
#
loop_
_entity.id
_entity.type
_entity.pdbx_description
1 polymer ?
#
loop_
_entity_poly.entity_id
_entity_poly.type
_entity_poly.pdbx_seq_one_letter_code
_entity_poly.pdbx_strand_id
1 'polypeptide(L)'
;MNLPRRLFLSLAVLAGFCAPAVAGDAAHGKRIAERWCAACHVVTSAQKSALADAPSFADVAQRRADAKALANFLVDPHPKMPDMHLSRREIDDIVAYIRSLDPRPRPPEQELDRYARPKNG
;
A
#
# COMPACT_ATOMS: atom_id res chain seq x y z
N MET A 1 -57.22 -17.37 -19.99
CA MET A 1 -55.81 -17.61 -20.39
C MET A 1 -54.92 -16.89 -19.38
N ASN A 2 -54.45 -17.65 -18.39
CA ASN A 2 -53.63 -17.10 -17.30
C ASN A 2 -52.15 -17.30 -17.63
N LEU A 3 -51.50 -16.27 -18.08
CA LEU A 3 -50.05 -16.24 -18.32
C LEU A 3 -49.32 -16.23 -16.96
N PRO A 4 -48.27 -17.04 -16.74
CA PRO A 4 -47.74 -17.30 -15.42
C PRO A 4 -46.89 -16.10 -14.95
N ARG A 5 -47.40 -15.44 -13.92
CA ARG A 5 -46.79 -14.39 -13.12
C ARG A 5 -45.51 -14.87 -12.36
N ARG A 6 -44.91 -15.99 -12.75
CA ARG A 6 -43.81 -16.65 -12.06
C ARG A 6 -42.43 -16.47 -12.70
N LEU A 7 -42.30 -15.65 -13.75
CA LEU A 7 -41.04 -15.53 -14.48
C LEU A 7 -40.22 -14.26 -14.15
N PHE A 8 -40.62 -13.44 -13.18
CA PHE A 8 -39.91 -12.19 -12.81
C PHE A 8 -39.16 -12.23 -11.49
N LEU A 9 -39.00 -13.37 -10.84
CA LEU A 9 -38.37 -13.47 -9.52
C LEU A 9 -36.95 -14.05 -9.52
N SER A 10 -36.30 -14.26 -10.65
CA SER A 10 -34.98 -14.91 -10.70
C SER A 10 -33.80 -14.04 -11.18
N LEU A 11 -33.96 -12.71 -11.22
CA LEU A 11 -32.88 -11.84 -11.72
C LEU A 11 -32.38 -10.80 -10.70
N ALA A 12 -32.45 -11.08 -9.41
CA ALA A 12 -32.11 -10.09 -8.40
C ALA A 12 -31.12 -10.57 -7.32
N VAL A 13 -30.20 -11.49 -7.59
CA VAL A 13 -29.19 -11.91 -6.59
C VAL A 13 -27.83 -12.14 -7.26
N LEU A 14 -27.31 -11.16 -7.98
CA LEU A 14 -25.89 -11.08 -8.34
C LEU A 14 -25.37 -9.64 -8.19
N ALA A 15 -25.77 -8.99 -7.09
CA ALA A 15 -25.02 -7.85 -6.60
C ALA A 15 -23.77 -8.41 -5.94
N GLY A 16 -22.72 -8.61 -6.76
CA GLY A 16 -21.42 -9.03 -6.31
C GLY A 16 -20.94 -8.11 -5.18
N PHE A 17 -20.62 -8.67 -4.03
CA PHE A 17 -19.87 -8.02 -2.96
C PHE A 17 -18.49 -7.69 -3.54
N CYS A 18 -18.36 -6.57 -4.23
CA CYS A 18 -17.08 -5.93 -4.46
C CYS A 18 -16.67 -5.38 -3.11
N ALA A 19 -15.99 -6.19 -2.29
CA ALA A 19 -15.33 -5.68 -1.09
C ALA A 19 -14.34 -4.62 -1.56
N PRO A 20 -14.43 -3.36 -1.06
CA PRO A 20 -13.44 -2.35 -1.40
C PRO A 20 -12.08 -2.89 -0.92
N ALA A 21 -11.11 -2.99 -1.82
CA ALA A 21 -9.73 -3.19 -1.43
C ALA A 21 -9.37 -2.01 -0.51
N VAL A 22 -9.17 -2.27 0.77
CA VAL A 22 -8.81 -1.23 1.73
C VAL A 22 -7.38 -0.82 1.38
N ALA A 23 -7.25 0.26 0.62
CA ALA A 23 -5.97 0.92 0.43
C ALA A 23 -5.45 1.37 1.80
N GLY A 24 -4.14 1.20 2.06
CA GLY A 24 -3.55 1.61 3.33
C GLY A 24 -3.79 3.10 3.63
N ASP A 25 -3.95 3.41 4.91
CA ASP A 25 -4.13 4.79 5.41
C ASP A 25 -2.76 5.50 5.52
N ALA A 26 -2.44 6.34 4.54
CA ALA A 26 -1.18 7.09 4.51
C ALA A 26 -1.02 8.05 5.71
N ALA A 27 -2.11 8.62 6.24
CA ALA A 27 -2.04 9.48 7.41
C ALA A 27 -1.73 8.69 8.69
N HIS A 28 -2.26 7.48 8.82
CA HIS A 28 -1.91 6.58 9.90
C HIS A 28 -0.47 6.07 9.74
N GLY A 29 -0.06 5.69 8.53
CA GLY A 29 1.30 5.29 8.21
C GLY A 29 2.34 6.38 8.54
N LYS A 30 2.01 7.65 8.28
CA LYS A 30 2.84 8.79 8.69
C LYS A 30 3.05 8.83 10.20
N ARG A 31 1.99 8.69 11.00
CA ARG A 31 2.10 8.70 12.47
C ARG A 31 2.96 7.54 13.00
N ILE A 32 2.83 6.36 12.41
CA ILE A 32 3.68 5.21 12.75
C ILE A 32 5.13 5.51 12.41
N ALA A 33 5.40 6.03 11.21
CA ALA A 33 6.74 6.37 10.76
C ALA A 33 7.40 7.44 11.65
N GLU A 34 6.68 8.50 12.01
CA GLU A 34 7.18 9.54 12.92
C GLU A 34 7.53 8.98 14.31
N ARG A 35 6.78 8.01 14.79
CA ARG A 35 6.99 7.40 16.12
C ARG A 35 8.13 6.38 16.14
N TRP A 36 8.25 5.54 15.11
CA TRP A 36 9.12 4.36 15.14
C TRP A 36 10.31 4.43 14.19
N CYS A 37 10.20 5.16 13.08
CA CYS A 37 11.19 5.18 12.02
C CYS A 37 12.05 6.43 12.02
N ALA A 38 11.55 7.53 12.59
CA ALA A 38 12.19 8.85 12.54
C ALA A 38 13.54 8.94 13.26
N ALA A 39 13.83 8.01 14.17
CA ALA A 39 15.14 7.95 14.82
C ALA A 39 16.28 7.65 13.83
N CYS A 40 16.00 6.81 12.81
CA CYS A 40 16.99 6.35 11.84
C CYS A 40 16.77 6.91 10.44
N HIS A 41 15.53 7.19 10.05
CA HIS A 41 15.16 7.69 8.73
C HIS A 41 14.65 9.14 8.80
N VAL A 42 14.91 9.92 7.77
CA VAL A 42 14.17 11.15 7.54
C VAL A 42 12.82 10.76 6.95
N VAL A 43 11.77 10.86 7.75
CA VAL A 43 10.44 10.39 7.37
C VAL A 43 9.51 11.49 6.89
N THR A 44 9.79 12.75 7.18
CA THR A 44 9.02 13.92 6.73
C THR A 44 9.94 15.01 6.21
N SER A 45 9.41 15.92 5.39
CA SER A 45 10.14 17.10 4.90
C SER A 45 10.46 18.11 5.99
N ALA A 46 9.75 18.09 7.12
CA ALA A 46 10.01 18.95 8.26
C ALA A 46 11.20 18.47 9.11
N GLN A 47 11.51 17.17 9.05
CA GLN A 47 12.64 16.56 9.74
C GLN A 47 13.94 16.86 8.97
N LYS A 48 14.92 17.47 9.65
CA LYS A 48 16.16 17.90 8.99
C LYS A 48 17.24 16.84 8.96
N SER A 49 17.24 15.91 9.91
CA SER A 49 18.25 14.85 10.03
C SER A 49 17.69 13.66 10.81
N ALA A 50 18.39 12.54 10.72
CA ALA A 50 18.18 11.36 11.52
C ALA A 50 19.52 10.88 12.10
N LEU A 51 19.48 9.99 13.10
CA LEU A 51 20.70 9.54 13.80
C LEU A 51 21.51 8.51 12.99
N ALA A 52 20.91 7.85 12.01
CA ALA A 52 21.55 6.84 11.19
C ALA A 52 21.73 7.30 9.74
N ASP A 53 22.73 6.75 9.07
CA ASP A 53 22.92 6.88 7.63
C ASP A 53 21.97 5.91 6.90
N ALA A 54 20.68 6.18 7.04
CA ALA A 54 19.61 5.43 6.42
C ALA A 54 18.93 6.27 5.33
N PRO A 55 18.44 5.66 4.23
CA PRO A 55 17.78 6.40 3.17
C PRO A 55 16.54 7.11 3.71
N SER A 56 16.28 8.33 3.24
CA SER A 56 15.04 9.02 3.56
C SER A 56 13.83 8.28 2.96
N PHE A 57 12.66 8.46 3.54
CA PHE A 57 11.43 7.87 2.98
C PHE A 57 11.11 8.42 1.58
N ALA A 58 11.48 9.66 1.29
CA ALA A 58 11.38 10.22 -0.06
C ALA A 58 12.30 9.48 -1.06
N ASP A 59 13.55 9.15 -0.67
CA ASP A 59 14.45 8.36 -1.50
C ASP A 59 13.93 6.92 -1.70
N VAL A 60 13.40 6.32 -0.64
CA VAL A 60 12.79 4.99 -0.71
C VAL A 60 11.61 4.99 -1.67
N ALA A 61 10.75 6.01 -1.61
CA ALA A 61 9.61 6.17 -2.51
C ALA A 61 10.04 6.22 -3.99
N GLN A 62 11.13 6.96 -4.28
CA GLN A 62 11.64 7.09 -5.63
C GLN A 62 12.32 5.84 -6.17
N ARG A 63 12.99 5.06 -5.30
CA ARG A 63 13.76 3.86 -5.71
C ARG A 63 12.92 2.59 -5.71
N ARG A 64 11.92 2.50 -4.83
CA ARG A 64 11.07 1.30 -4.61
C ARG A 64 9.61 1.61 -4.84
N ALA A 65 9.25 1.81 -6.10
CA ALA A 65 7.85 2.07 -6.48
C ALA A 65 6.91 0.86 -6.23
N ASP A 66 7.44 -0.37 -6.15
CA ASP A 66 6.66 -1.58 -5.93
C ASP A 66 6.21 -1.69 -4.46
N ALA A 67 4.89 -1.59 -4.24
CA ALA A 67 4.28 -1.64 -2.92
C ALA A 67 4.47 -3.00 -2.24
N LYS A 68 4.40 -4.09 -3.01
CA LYS A 68 4.53 -5.45 -2.48
C LYS A 68 5.97 -5.73 -2.03
N ALA A 69 6.96 -5.31 -2.83
CA ALA A 69 8.36 -5.45 -2.46
C ALA A 69 8.67 -4.65 -1.19
N LEU A 70 8.11 -3.44 -1.05
CA LEU A 70 8.27 -2.62 0.14
C LEU A 70 7.59 -3.23 1.36
N ALA A 71 6.37 -3.77 1.20
CA ALA A 71 5.67 -4.47 2.28
C ALA A 71 6.45 -5.71 2.74
N ASN A 72 6.94 -6.54 1.82
CA ASN A 72 7.76 -7.70 2.16
C ASN A 72 9.04 -7.32 2.90
N PHE A 73 9.66 -6.20 2.52
CA PHE A 73 10.83 -5.68 3.20
C PHE A 73 10.54 -5.25 4.65
N LEU A 74 9.34 -4.75 4.94
CA LEU A 74 8.92 -4.37 6.29
C LEU A 74 8.53 -5.58 7.15
N VAL A 75 8.14 -6.71 6.53
CA VAL A 75 7.90 -7.99 7.24
C VAL A 75 9.21 -8.61 7.70
N ASP A 76 10.24 -8.56 6.87
CA ASP A 76 11.57 -9.11 7.15
C ASP A 76 12.64 -8.02 6.94
N PRO A 77 12.78 -7.11 7.90
CA PRO A 77 13.67 -5.97 7.77
C PRO A 77 15.14 -6.40 7.78
N HIS A 78 16.01 -5.59 7.17
CA HIS A 78 17.45 -5.86 7.17
C HIS A 78 18.04 -5.81 8.61
N PRO A 79 19.18 -6.47 8.89
CA PRO A 79 19.69 -6.67 10.25
C PRO A 79 19.95 -5.42 11.09
N LYS A 80 20.10 -4.25 10.48
CA LYS A 80 20.27 -2.96 11.17
C LYS A 80 18.96 -2.30 11.58
N MET A 81 17.85 -2.78 11.06
CA MET A 81 16.52 -2.25 11.32
C MET A 81 15.85 -3.15 12.37
N PRO A 82 15.38 -2.61 13.50
CA PRO A 82 14.73 -3.43 14.52
C PRO A 82 13.41 -4.02 13.99
N ASP A 83 13.11 -5.24 14.41
CA ASP A 83 11.79 -5.81 14.20
C ASP A 83 10.80 -5.12 15.15
N MET A 84 9.87 -4.39 14.58
CA MET A 84 8.85 -3.64 15.32
C MET A 84 7.54 -4.41 15.48
N HIS A 85 7.51 -5.68 15.03
CA HIS A 85 6.32 -6.55 15.08
C HIS A 85 5.06 -5.88 14.49
N LEU A 86 5.23 -5.21 13.36
CA LEU A 86 4.15 -4.51 12.69
C LEU A 86 3.08 -5.49 12.20
N SER A 87 1.83 -5.15 12.45
CA SER A 87 0.71 -5.85 11.84
C SER A 87 0.68 -5.60 10.32
N ARG A 88 0.03 -6.50 9.57
CA ARG A 88 -0.13 -6.33 8.12
C ARG A 88 -0.76 -4.99 7.76
N ARG A 89 -1.76 -4.54 8.52
CA ARG A 89 -2.42 -3.25 8.30
C ARG A 89 -1.46 -2.07 8.51
N GLU A 90 -0.66 -2.10 9.56
CA GLU A 90 0.35 -1.05 9.79
C GLU A 90 1.40 -1.02 8.68
N ILE A 91 1.80 -2.17 8.18
CA ILE A 91 2.69 -2.28 7.01
C ILE A 91 2.04 -1.63 5.78
N ASP A 92 0.79 -1.96 5.48
CA ASP A 92 0.06 -1.39 4.35
C ASP A 92 -0.08 0.13 4.48
N ASP A 93 -0.34 0.64 5.68
CA ASP A 93 -0.43 2.06 5.98
C ASP A 93 0.93 2.78 5.81
N ILE A 94 2.02 2.20 6.30
CA ILE A 94 3.38 2.72 6.12
C ILE A 94 3.75 2.74 4.63
N VAL A 95 3.46 1.67 3.90
CA VAL A 95 3.69 1.58 2.45
C VAL A 95 2.90 2.67 1.71
N ALA A 96 1.63 2.87 2.06
CA ALA A 96 0.81 3.94 1.49
C ALA A 96 1.42 5.32 1.76
N TYR A 97 1.92 5.56 2.97
CA TYR A 97 2.60 6.80 3.32
C TYR A 97 3.88 7.00 2.51
N ILE A 98 4.80 6.02 2.50
CA ILE A 98 6.06 6.12 1.75
C ILE A 98 5.76 6.42 0.28
N ARG A 99 4.83 5.69 -0.34
CA ARG A 99 4.47 5.90 -1.74
C ARG A 99 3.84 7.27 -2.01
N SER A 100 3.19 7.88 -1.03
CA SER A 100 2.66 9.24 -1.14
C SER A 100 3.73 10.31 -1.23
N LEU A 101 4.97 9.99 -0.85
CA LEU A 101 6.11 10.90 -0.95
C LEU A 101 6.78 10.91 -2.33
N ASP A 102 6.39 10.01 -3.23
CA ASP A 102 6.87 10.03 -4.61
C ASP A 102 6.19 11.17 -5.39
N PRO A 103 6.95 12.17 -5.87
CA PRO A 103 6.38 13.29 -6.60
C PRO A 103 5.90 12.92 -8.02
N ARG A 104 6.26 11.73 -8.52
CA ARG A 104 5.86 11.30 -9.85
C ARG A 104 4.38 10.93 -9.88
N PRO A 105 3.67 11.24 -10.99
CA PRO A 105 2.30 10.78 -11.16
C PRO A 105 2.21 9.26 -11.03
N ARG A 106 1.31 8.78 -10.19
CA ARG A 106 1.05 7.34 -10.09
C ARG A 106 0.35 6.86 -11.36
N PRO A 107 0.88 5.83 -12.05
CA PRO A 107 0.15 5.22 -13.16
C PRO A 107 -1.23 4.77 -12.71
N PRO A 108 -2.25 4.85 -13.58
CA PRO A 108 -3.56 4.28 -13.29
C PRO A 108 -3.41 2.80 -12.89
N GLU A 109 -4.17 2.37 -11.90
CA GLU A 109 -4.13 0.99 -11.36
C GLU A 109 -4.29 -0.09 -12.45
N GLN A 110 -5.06 0.23 -13.49
CA GLN A 110 -5.23 -0.61 -14.68
C GLN A 110 -3.95 -0.83 -15.50
N GLU A 111 -3.01 0.09 -15.43
CA GLU A 111 -1.72 -0.05 -16.12
C GLU A 111 -0.77 -0.94 -15.33
N LEU A 112 -0.80 -0.90 -14.00
CA LEU A 112 -0.04 -1.79 -13.13
C LEU A 112 -0.45 -3.26 -13.33
N ASP A 113 -1.74 -3.54 -13.48
CA ASP A 113 -2.27 -4.88 -13.77
C ASP A 113 -1.77 -5.43 -15.12
N ARG A 114 -1.56 -4.55 -16.10
CA ARG A 114 -1.04 -4.95 -17.42
C ARG A 114 0.41 -5.45 -17.35
N TYR A 115 1.23 -4.84 -16.47
CA TYR A 115 2.62 -5.25 -16.26
C TYR A 115 2.75 -6.44 -15.30
N ALA A 116 1.81 -6.61 -14.37
CA ALA A 116 1.80 -7.71 -13.41
C ALA A 116 1.32 -9.04 -14.03
N ARG A 117 0.68 -9.00 -15.19
CA ARG A 117 0.21 -10.22 -15.89
C ARG A 117 1.40 -10.91 -16.55
N PRO A 118 1.73 -12.18 -16.17
CA PRO A 118 2.78 -12.93 -16.83
C PRO A 118 2.45 -13.04 -18.32
N LYS A 119 3.42 -12.73 -19.17
CA LYS A 119 3.32 -12.98 -20.60
C LYS A 119 3.42 -14.50 -20.80
N ASN A 120 2.29 -15.17 -20.76
CA ASN A 120 2.22 -16.57 -21.15
C ASN A 120 2.48 -16.61 -22.68
N GLY A 121 3.70 -17.00 -23.03
CA GLY A 121 4.06 -17.43 -24.36
C GLY A 121 3.78 -18.91 -24.50
#